data_6c05c4b32a743efea519b6300127fc4e
#
_entry.id   6c05c4b32a743efea519b6300127fc4e
#
_cell.length_a   1.000
_cell.length_b   1.000
_cell.length_c   1.000
_cell.angle_alpha   90.00
_cell.angle_beta   90.00
_cell.angle_gamma   90.00
#
_symmetry.space_group_name_H-M   'P 1'
#
loop_
_entity.id
_entity.type
_entity.pdbx_description
1 polymer ?
#
loop_
_entity_poly.entity_id
_entity_poly.type
_entity_poly.pdbx_seq_one_letter_code
_entity_poly.pdbx_strand_id
1 'polypeptide(L)'
;KDDLTKQTVAKVLNKNLVTNEEALNYIEGFFKEQGQEMTPNNKQQALVIEGAKVLKNHYGMAPGMFIEMNDKKVILLPGPPSEMQPMAKNELLPLLIDNDNTIFSEQLRFAGIGESKVETELMDLIEKQTNPTIAPLAGKHEVYIRLTANASTQSECKTLIQPIKEEILE
;
A
#
# COMPACT_ATOMS: atom_id res chain seq x y z
N LYS A 1 1.63 -5.82 26.25
CA LYS A 1 2.02 -4.43 26.62
C LYS A 1 2.62 -3.67 25.46
N ASP A 2 2.85 -4.32 24.33
CA ASP A 2 3.70 -3.81 23.26
C ASP A 2 2.95 -3.34 22.00
N ASP A 3 1.66 -3.64 21.85
CA ASP A 3 0.85 -3.16 20.73
C ASP A 3 -0.17 -2.11 21.21
N LEU A 4 0.26 -0.85 21.13
CA LEU A 4 -0.60 0.32 21.42
C LEU A 4 -1.21 0.92 20.15
N THR A 5 -0.89 0.37 18.97
CA THR A 5 -1.28 0.96 17.68
C THR A 5 -2.78 1.11 17.57
N LYS A 6 -3.51 0.03 17.78
CA LYS A 6 -4.97 0.00 17.66
C LYS A 6 -5.67 0.94 18.65
N GLN A 7 -5.22 0.98 19.91
CA GLN A 7 -5.74 1.89 20.93
C GLN A 7 -5.45 3.35 20.58
N THR A 8 -4.24 3.64 20.10
CA THR A 8 -3.83 4.99 19.71
C THR A 8 -4.63 5.49 18.51
N VAL A 9 -4.76 4.65 17.49
CA VAL A 9 -5.54 4.99 16.29
C VAL A 9 -7.02 5.17 16.64
N ALA A 10 -7.62 4.29 17.43
CA ALA A 10 -8.99 4.43 17.90
C ALA A 10 -9.20 5.79 18.61
N LYS A 11 -8.28 6.15 19.51
CA LYS A 11 -8.32 7.44 20.22
C LYS A 11 -8.21 8.64 19.27
N VAL A 12 -7.30 8.60 18.30
CA VAL A 12 -7.13 9.67 17.31
C VAL A 12 -8.37 9.83 16.44
N LEU A 13 -9.01 8.72 16.07
CA LEU A 13 -10.25 8.72 15.29
C LEU A 13 -11.52 8.98 16.11
N ASN A 14 -11.38 9.16 17.43
CA ASN A 14 -12.50 9.30 18.38
C ASN A 14 -13.52 8.13 18.26
N LYS A 15 -13.00 6.89 18.18
CA LYS A 15 -13.77 5.65 18.05
C LYS A 15 -13.49 4.71 19.21
N ASN A 16 -14.45 3.84 19.51
CA ASN A 16 -14.29 2.80 20.51
C ASN A 16 -13.59 1.55 19.94
N LEU A 17 -13.06 0.71 20.84
CA LEU A 17 -12.70 -0.66 20.50
C LEU A 17 -13.88 -1.57 20.85
N VAL A 18 -14.28 -2.39 19.91
CA VAL A 18 -15.40 -3.34 20.04
C VAL A 18 -14.92 -4.75 19.72
N THR A 19 -15.52 -5.75 20.33
CA THR A 19 -15.24 -7.16 20.02
C THR A 19 -15.81 -7.49 18.65
N ASN A 20 -14.98 -8.04 17.77
CA ASN A 20 -15.43 -8.64 16.51
C ASN A 20 -15.69 -10.13 16.74
N GLU A 21 -16.94 -10.55 16.60
CA GLU A 21 -17.38 -11.92 16.84
C GLU A 21 -16.70 -12.94 15.91
N GLU A 22 -16.50 -12.60 14.64
CA GLU A 22 -15.83 -13.48 13.67
C GLU A 22 -14.36 -13.70 14.05
N ALA A 23 -13.64 -12.63 14.41
CA ALA A 23 -12.27 -12.71 14.89
C ALA A 23 -12.18 -13.48 16.21
N LEU A 24 -13.12 -13.28 17.13
CA LEU A 24 -13.17 -14.00 18.40
C LEU A 24 -13.35 -15.51 18.16
N ASN A 25 -14.34 -15.89 17.37
CA ASN A 25 -14.61 -17.28 17.01
C ASN A 25 -13.41 -17.95 16.33
N TYR A 26 -12.71 -17.23 15.45
CA TYR A 26 -11.50 -17.73 14.81
C TYR A 26 -10.39 -18.01 15.84
N ILE A 27 -10.14 -17.06 16.75
CA ILE A 27 -9.12 -17.21 17.80
C ILE A 27 -9.48 -18.36 18.76
N GLU A 28 -10.75 -18.47 19.17
CA GLU A 28 -11.24 -19.56 20.01
C GLU A 28 -11.07 -20.93 19.33
N GLY A 29 -11.40 -21.03 18.04
CA GLY A 29 -11.19 -22.22 17.23
C GLY A 29 -9.72 -22.64 17.19
N PHE A 30 -8.82 -21.68 16.93
CA PHE A 30 -7.38 -21.90 16.88
C PHE A 30 -6.82 -22.49 18.19
N PHE A 31 -7.20 -21.91 19.34
CA PHE A 31 -6.77 -22.44 20.65
C PHE A 31 -7.35 -23.81 20.96
N LYS A 32 -8.62 -24.03 20.60
CA LYS A 32 -9.30 -25.31 20.77
C LYS A 32 -8.64 -26.44 19.96
N GLU A 33 -8.27 -26.18 18.72
CA GLU A 33 -7.57 -27.17 17.88
C GLU A 33 -6.18 -27.51 18.41
N GLN A 34 -5.52 -26.58 19.09
CA GLN A 34 -4.23 -26.83 19.75
C GLN A 34 -4.35 -27.43 21.17
N GLY A 35 -5.56 -27.67 21.67
CA GLY A 35 -5.78 -28.16 23.03
C GLY A 35 -5.33 -27.18 24.12
N GLN A 36 -5.29 -25.86 23.82
CA GLN A 36 -4.86 -24.81 24.73
C GLN A 36 -6.05 -23.96 25.17
N GLU A 37 -5.98 -23.44 26.39
CA GLU A 37 -6.95 -22.46 26.88
C GLU A 37 -6.58 -21.03 26.41
N MET A 38 -7.60 -20.32 25.94
CA MET A 38 -7.44 -18.93 25.54
C MET A 38 -7.33 -18.00 26.76
N THR A 39 -6.26 -17.20 26.81
CA THR A 39 -6.05 -16.24 27.88
C THR A 39 -6.84 -14.93 27.61
N PRO A 40 -7.08 -14.09 28.66
CA PRO A 40 -7.69 -12.77 28.48
C PRO A 40 -6.94 -11.87 27.48
N ASN A 41 -5.60 -11.99 27.41
CA ASN A 41 -4.78 -11.24 26.45
C ASN A 41 -5.06 -11.68 25.01
N ASN A 42 -5.34 -12.94 24.77
CA ASN A 42 -5.70 -13.43 23.45
C ASN A 42 -7.08 -12.89 22.99
N LYS A 43 -8.03 -12.74 23.95
CA LYS A 43 -9.33 -12.11 23.67
C LYS A 43 -9.20 -10.66 23.20
N GLN A 44 -8.22 -9.92 23.71
CA GLN A 44 -7.96 -8.54 23.26
C GLN A 44 -7.56 -8.45 21.79
N GLN A 45 -7.07 -9.54 21.18
CA GLN A 45 -6.76 -9.55 19.76
C GLN A 45 -8.03 -9.46 18.89
N ALA A 46 -9.16 -9.94 19.39
CA ALA A 46 -10.46 -9.81 18.73
C ALA A 46 -11.08 -8.40 18.80
N LEU A 47 -10.46 -7.47 19.55
CA LEU A 47 -10.89 -6.08 19.59
C LEU A 47 -10.48 -5.38 18.28
N VAL A 48 -11.45 -4.74 17.66
CA VAL A 48 -11.28 -3.92 16.46
C VAL A 48 -11.83 -2.52 16.68
N ILE A 49 -11.40 -1.57 15.86
CA ILE A 49 -11.91 -0.21 15.91
C ILE A 49 -13.34 -0.21 15.37
N GLU A 50 -14.25 0.44 16.08
CA GLU A 50 -15.66 0.54 15.73
C GLU A 50 -15.85 1.09 14.30
N GLY A 51 -16.63 0.34 13.49
CA GLY A 51 -16.87 0.66 12.08
C GLY A 51 -15.72 0.30 11.13
N ALA A 52 -14.66 -0.35 11.61
CA ALA A 52 -13.63 -0.90 10.74
C ALA A 52 -14.13 -2.14 10.00
N LYS A 53 -13.78 -2.26 8.72
CA LYS A 53 -13.84 -3.52 8.01
C LYS A 53 -12.68 -4.39 8.44
N VAL A 54 -12.97 -5.59 8.92
CA VAL A 54 -11.97 -6.55 9.36
C VAL A 54 -11.32 -7.22 8.16
N LEU A 55 -9.98 -7.24 8.14
CA LEU A 55 -9.18 -8.00 7.19
C LEU A 55 -8.76 -9.31 7.83
N LYS A 56 -9.10 -10.44 7.20
CA LYS A 56 -8.85 -11.77 7.76
C LYS A 56 -7.36 -12.09 7.78
N ASN A 57 -6.91 -12.64 8.91
CA ASN A 57 -5.55 -13.15 9.04
C ASN A 57 -5.57 -14.68 8.95
N HIS A 58 -5.14 -15.24 7.84
CA HIS A 58 -5.07 -16.69 7.62
C HIS A 58 -3.77 -17.33 8.14
N TYR A 59 -2.84 -16.55 8.66
CA TYR A 59 -1.50 -16.99 9.06
C TYR A 59 -1.15 -16.62 10.50
N GLY A 60 -2.08 -15.97 11.21
CA GLY A 60 -1.92 -15.57 12.59
C GLY A 60 -3.27 -15.18 13.20
N MET A 61 -3.25 -14.66 14.43
CA MET A 61 -4.48 -14.38 15.20
C MET A 61 -4.92 -12.91 15.14
N ALA A 62 -4.01 -11.98 14.87
CA ALA A 62 -4.32 -10.56 14.89
C ALA A 62 -5.02 -10.14 13.60
N PRO A 63 -6.30 -9.71 13.62
CA PRO A 63 -6.98 -9.22 12.43
C PRO A 63 -6.38 -7.88 11.98
N GLY A 64 -6.38 -7.65 10.66
CA GLY A 64 -6.18 -6.32 10.14
C GLY A 64 -7.46 -5.50 10.15
N MET A 65 -7.34 -4.19 9.95
CA MET A 65 -8.46 -3.26 9.95
C MET A 65 -8.32 -2.26 8.82
N PHE A 66 -9.43 -2.02 8.14
CA PHE A 66 -9.56 -0.99 7.11
C PHE A 66 -10.68 -0.04 7.52
N ILE A 67 -10.37 1.26 7.58
CA ILE A 67 -11.29 2.31 8.02
C ILE A 67 -11.29 3.41 6.98
N GLU A 68 -12.47 3.78 6.50
CA GLU A 68 -12.66 4.96 5.68
C GLU A 68 -13.34 6.07 6.48
N MET A 69 -12.78 7.25 6.47
CA MET A 69 -13.33 8.43 7.15
C MET A 69 -12.84 9.72 6.48
N ASN A 70 -13.77 10.59 6.09
CA ASN A 70 -13.46 11.89 5.48
C ASN A 70 -12.50 11.77 4.27
N ASP A 71 -12.81 10.89 3.32
CA ASP A 71 -12.00 10.59 2.12
C ASP A 71 -10.58 10.08 2.40
N LYS A 72 -10.31 9.72 3.65
CA LYS A 72 -9.03 9.11 4.05
C LYS A 72 -9.23 7.65 4.41
N LYS A 73 -8.21 6.86 4.11
CA LYS A 73 -8.16 5.44 4.41
C LYS A 73 -7.08 5.19 5.46
N VAL A 74 -7.47 4.59 6.57
CA VAL A 74 -6.56 4.17 7.64
C VAL A 74 -6.54 2.66 7.68
N ILE A 75 -5.35 2.08 7.57
CA ILE A 75 -5.15 0.64 7.50
C ILE A 75 -4.21 0.20 8.62
N LEU A 76 -4.62 -0.81 9.37
CA LEU A 76 -3.79 -1.48 10.36
C LEU A 76 -3.57 -2.92 9.90
N LEU A 77 -2.31 -3.32 9.84
CA LEU A 77 -1.90 -4.66 9.45
C LEU A 77 -1.01 -5.27 10.55
N PRO A 78 -0.95 -6.62 10.67
CA PRO A 78 -0.03 -7.28 11.59
C PRO A 78 1.43 -6.98 11.21
N GLY A 79 2.33 -7.00 12.22
CA GLY A 79 3.74 -6.71 12.02
C GLY A 79 4.53 -7.78 11.25
N PRO A 80 4.35 -9.09 11.52
CA PRO A 80 5.11 -10.13 10.84
C PRO A 80 4.85 -10.14 9.32
N PRO A 81 5.91 -10.11 8.48
CA PRO A 81 5.73 -10.11 7.02
C PRO A 81 4.96 -11.32 6.48
N SER A 82 5.09 -12.48 7.13
CA SER A 82 4.36 -13.71 6.78
C SER A 82 2.84 -13.60 6.94
N GLU A 83 2.37 -12.71 7.80
CA GLU A 83 0.95 -12.42 8.02
C GLU A 83 0.53 -11.20 7.17
N MET A 84 1.31 -10.13 7.22
CA MET A 84 1.01 -8.85 6.58
C MET A 84 0.93 -8.96 5.05
N GLN A 85 1.90 -9.62 4.42
CA GLN A 85 1.96 -9.69 2.95
C GLN A 85 0.75 -10.40 2.32
N PRO A 86 0.35 -11.61 2.75
CA PRO A 86 -0.84 -12.26 2.21
C PRO A 86 -2.12 -11.49 2.55
N MET A 87 -2.23 -10.90 3.74
CA MET A 87 -3.38 -10.07 4.11
C MET A 87 -3.48 -8.83 3.22
N ALA A 88 -2.37 -8.13 2.99
CA ALA A 88 -2.34 -6.99 2.08
C ALA A 88 -2.77 -7.40 0.67
N LYS A 89 -2.22 -8.50 0.15
CA LYS A 89 -2.51 -8.97 -1.21
C LYS A 89 -3.96 -9.42 -1.39
N ASN A 90 -4.49 -10.21 -0.46
CA ASN A 90 -5.75 -10.91 -0.65
C ASN A 90 -6.96 -10.15 -0.09
N GLU A 91 -6.77 -9.38 0.98
CA GLU A 91 -7.85 -8.71 1.69
C GLU A 91 -7.86 -7.19 1.45
N LEU A 92 -6.67 -6.55 1.44
CA LEU A 92 -6.57 -5.09 1.36
C LEU A 92 -6.55 -4.57 -0.09
N LEU A 93 -5.69 -5.11 -0.95
CA LEU A 93 -5.56 -4.60 -2.32
C LEU A 93 -6.88 -4.57 -3.09
N PRO A 94 -7.78 -5.57 -3.00
CA PRO A 94 -9.09 -5.51 -3.64
C PRO A 94 -9.97 -4.33 -3.20
N LEU A 95 -9.73 -3.79 -1.98
CA LEU A 95 -10.45 -2.62 -1.46
C LEU A 95 -9.84 -1.29 -1.89
N LEU A 96 -8.59 -1.32 -2.35
CA LEU A 96 -7.85 -0.13 -2.77
C LEU A 96 -7.82 0.05 -4.29
N ILE A 97 -8.08 -1.01 -5.04
CA ILE A 97 -8.09 -0.95 -6.50
C ILE A 97 -9.29 -0.10 -6.93
N ASP A 98 -8.97 1.03 -7.50
CA ASP A 98 -9.90 1.85 -8.26
C ASP A 98 -9.80 1.40 -9.72
N ASN A 99 -10.86 0.77 -10.23
CA ASN A 99 -10.88 0.25 -11.60
C ASN A 99 -10.91 1.36 -12.65
N ASP A 100 -11.17 2.60 -12.23
CA ASP A 100 -11.22 3.77 -13.12
C ASP A 100 -9.87 4.48 -13.23
N ASN A 101 -8.82 3.95 -12.56
CA ASN A 101 -7.54 4.62 -12.49
C ASN A 101 -6.37 3.61 -12.63
N THR A 102 -5.70 3.69 -13.75
CA THR A 102 -4.54 2.86 -14.08
C THR A 102 -3.26 3.68 -14.00
N ILE A 103 -2.27 3.18 -13.25
CA ILE A 103 -0.91 3.75 -13.24
C ILE A 103 -0.02 2.82 -14.06
N PHE A 104 0.66 3.38 -15.04
CA PHE A 104 1.63 2.65 -15.86
C PHE A 104 2.96 3.41 -15.88
N SER A 105 4.07 2.68 -15.72
CA SER A 105 5.42 3.24 -15.78
C SER A 105 6.26 2.55 -16.83
N GLU A 106 7.07 3.33 -17.52
CA GLU A 106 8.13 2.87 -18.44
C GLU A 106 9.47 3.41 -17.96
N GLN A 107 10.54 2.68 -18.15
CA GLN A 107 11.90 3.12 -17.81
C GLN A 107 12.76 3.20 -19.06
N LEU A 108 13.42 4.33 -19.24
CA LEU A 108 14.48 4.54 -20.22
C LEU A 108 15.82 4.37 -19.50
N ARG A 109 16.76 3.69 -20.15
CA ARG A 109 18.09 3.39 -19.58
C ARG A 109 19.16 4.12 -20.37
N PHE A 110 20.00 4.86 -19.67
CA PHE A 110 21.12 5.62 -20.26
C PHE A 110 22.43 5.13 -19.64
N ALA A 111 23.38 4.75 -20.50
CA ALA A 111 24.73 4.36 -20.10
C ALA A 111 25.74 5.42 -20.55
N GLY A 112 26.77 5.68 -19.73
CA GLY A 112 27.85 6.59 -20.08
C GLY A 112 27.54 8.08 -19.90
N ILE A 113 26.41 8.43 -19.29
CA ILE A 113 26.03 9.80 -18.92
C ILE A 113 25.88 9.88 -17.40
N GLY A 114 26.31 11.00 -16.80
CA GLY A 114 26.15 11.25 -15.37
C GLY A 114 24.75 11.75 -15.03
N GLU A 115 24.27 11.41 -13.82
CA GLU A 115 22.93 11.78 -13.31
C GLU A 115 22.70 13.30 -13.38
N SER A 116 23.64 14.11 -12.89
CA SER A 116 23.54 15.58 -12.90
C SER A 116 23.43 16.18 -14.29
N LYS A 117 24.04 15.52 -15.29
CA LYS A 117 23.94 15.98 -16.69
C LYS A 117 22.54 15.67 -17.23
N VAL A 118 22.01 14.48 -16.98
CA VAL A 118 20.64 14.10 -17.36
C VAL A 118 19.62 15.02 -16.69
N GLU A 119 19.75 15.28 -15.40
CA GLU A 119 18.89 16.24 -14.69
C GLU A 119 18.92 17.63 -15.31
N THR A 120 20.10 18.13 -15.66
CA THR A 120 20.25 19.46 -16.27
C THR A 120 19.59 19.52 -17.64
N GLU A 121 19.77 18.51 -18.47
CA GLU A 121 19.18 18.47 -19.83
C GLU A 121 17.64 18.29 -19.78
N LEU A 122 17.12 17.59 -18.78
CA LEU A 122 15.68 17.36 -18.62
C LEU A 122 14.99 18.36 -17.69
N MET A 123 15.69 19.36 -17.15
CA MET A 123 15.17 20.31 -16.16
C MET A 123 13.85 20.94 -16.60
N ASP A 124 13.80 21.44 -17.84
CA ASP A 124 12.61 22.09 -18.37
C ASP A 124 11.40 21.17 -18.48
N LEU A 125 11.63 19.89 -18.80
CA LEU A 125 10.58 18.87 -18.85
C LEU A 125 10.10 18.49 -17.44
N ILE A 126 11.06 18.35 -16.52
CA ILE A 126 10.78 18.01 -15.12
C ILE A 126 9.99 19.11 -14.42
N GLU A 127 10.34 20.38 -14.64
CA GLU A 127 9.63 21.52 -14.03
C GLU A 127 8.21 21.70 -14.57
N LYS A 128 7.97 21.37 -15.83
CA LYS A 128 6.66 21.50 -16.49
C LYS A 128 5.81 20.24 -16.43
N GLN A 129 6.35 19.15 -15.87
CA GLN A 129 5.67 17.86 -15.86
C GLN A 129 4.33 17.91 -15.11
N THR A 130 3.36 17.18 -15.64
CA THR A 130 2.07 16.94 -14.98
C THR A 130 1.70 15.46 -15.04
N ASN A 131 1.39 14.97 -16.23
CA ASN A 131 1.09 13.57 -16.52
C ASN A 131 1.52 13.25 -17.97
N PRO A 132 2.58 12.45 -18.17
CA PRO A 132 3.30 11.66 -17.20
C PRO A 132 4.26 12.45 -16.30
N THR A 133 4.62 11.87 -15.15
CA THR A 133 5.73 12.36 -14.32
C THR A 133 7.05 11.76 -14.79
N ILE A 134 8.14 12.51 -14.61
CA ILE A 134 9.51 12.19 -15.03
C ILE A 134 10.36 12.07 -13.76
N ALA A 135 10.99 10.94 -13.52
CA ALA A 135 11.84 10.72 -12.36
C ALA A 135 13.20 10.15 -12.77
N PRO A 136 14.29 10.95 -12.71
CA PRO A 136 15.64 10.44 -12.79
C PRO A 136 15.96 9.51 -11.61
N LEU A 137 16.60 8.40 -11.88
CA LEU A 137 16.97 7.38 -10.90
C LEU A 137 18.42 6.94 -11.13
N ALA A 138 19.27 7.09 -10.11
CA ALA A 138 20.64 6.62 -10.18
C ALA A 138 20.72 5.09 -10.13
N GLY A 139 21.47 4.51 -11.05
CA GLY A 139 21.87 3.12 -11.06
C GLY A 139 23.37 2.96 -10.87
N LYS A 140 23.85 1.71 -10.80
CA LYS A 140 25.27 1.44 -10.74
C LYS A 140 25.89 1.60 -12.15
N HIS A 141 26.54 2.76 -12.40
CA HIS A 141 27.12 3.17 -13.70
C HIS A 141 26.08 3.46 -14.80
N GLU A 142 24.86 3.76 -14.45
CA GLU A 142 23.76 4.01 -15.37
C GLU A 142 22.79 5.02 -14.76
N VAL A 143 22.01 5.68 -15.60
CA VAL A 143 20.89 6.52 -15.19
C VAL A 143 19.61 5.97 -15.81
N TYR A 144 18.57 5.90 -15.04
CA TYR A 144 17.25 5.53 -15.51
C TYR A 144 16.33 6.73 -15.43
N ILE A 145 15.52 6.93 -16.46
CA ILE A 145 14.41 7.88 -16.44
C ILE A 145 13.12 7.07 -16.37
N ARG A 146 12.39 7.20 -15.27
CA ARG A 146 11.07 6.58 -15.12
C ARG A 146 10.00 7.59 -15.52
N LEU A 147 9.23 7.24 -16.53
CA LEU A 147 8.02 7.93 -16.95
C LEU A 147 6.81 7.23 -16.34
N THR A 148 5.99 7.93 -15.58
CA THR A 148 4.80 7.35 -14.93
C THR A 148 3.57 8.15 -15.32
N ALA A 149 2.63 7.50 -16.01
CA ALA A 149 1.35 8.07 -16.38
C ALA A 149 0.20 7.46 -15.58
N ASN A 150 -0.84 8.25 -15.42
CA ASN A 150 -2.11 7.90 -14.81
C ASN A 150 -3.23 8.20 -15.80
N ALA A 151 -4.07 7.18 -16.12
CA ALA A 151 -5.22 7.29 -17.01
C ALA A 151 -6.22 6.17 -16.74
N SER A 152 -7.35 6.14 -17.45
CA SER A 152 -8.35 5.08 -17.27
C SER A 152 -7.87 3.70 -17.74
N THR A 153 -6.95 3.67 -18.72
CA THR A 153 -6.43 2.41 -19.28
C THR A 153 -4.91 2.46 -19.46
N GLN A 154 -4.29 1.28 -19.49
CA GLN A 154 -2.85 1.17 -19.80
C GLN A 154 -2.52 1.70 -21.21
N SER A 155 -3.43 1.56 -22.18
CA SER A 155 -3.25 2.09 -23.53
C SER A 155 -3.17 3.61 -23.53
N GLU A 156 -4.06 4.28 -22.79
CA GLU A 156 -4.03 5.73 -22.62
C GLU A 156 -2.76 6.20 -21.90
N CYS A 157 -2.32 5.48 -20.85
CA CYS A 157 -1.05 5.78 -20.19
C CYS A 157 0.13 5.74 -21.18
N LYS A 158 0.20 4.72 -22.04
CA LYS A 158 1.24 4.62 -23.08
C LYS A 158 1.17 5.76 -24.08
N THR A 159 -0.03 6.17 -24.47
CA THR A 159 -0.23 7.32 -25.38
C THR A 159 0.27 8.62 -24.75
N LEU A 160 0.09 8.81 -23.43
CA LEU A 160 0.61 9.97 -22.72
C LEU A 160 2.15 9.95 -22.57
N ILE A 161 2.73 8.77 -22.39
CA ILE A 161 4.18 8.60 -22.23
C ILE A 161 4.93 8.82 -23.54
N GLN A 162 4.36 8.39 -24.67
CA GLN A 162 5.07 8.32 -25.94
C GLN A 162 5.71 9.65 -26.40
N PRO A 163 5.01 10.82 -26.40
CA PRO A 163 5.61 12.07 -26.83
C PRO A 163 6.77 12.52 -25.92
N ILE A 164 6.64 12.34 -24.61
CA ILE A 164 7.70 12.71 -23.66
C ILE A 164 8.91 11.78 -23.82
N LYS A 165 8.68 10.50 -24.08
CA LYS A 165 9.74 9.53 -24.37
C LYS A 165 10.53 9.90 -25.64
N GLU A 166 9.85 10.32 -26.69
CA GLU A 166 10.47 10.74 -27.94
C GLU A 166 11.33 12.00 -27.72
N GLU A 167 10.81 13.00 -27.01
CA GLU A 167 11.54 14.22 -26.67
C GLU A 167 12.79 13.98 -25.79
N ILE A 168 12.77 12.97 -24.91
CA ILE A 168 13.92 12.59 -24.09
C ILE A 168 14.99 11.85 -24.90
N LEU A 169 14.62 11.19 -25.99
CA LEU A 169 15.51 10.37 -26.80
C LEU A 169 16.14 11.16 -27.97
N GLU A 170 15.70 12.37 -28.28
CA GLU A 170 16.29 13.30 -29.23
C GLU A 170 17.55 14.00 -28.67
#